data_ade0da82dc284bb6f53252bcb2ad3340
#
_entry.id   ade0da82dc284bb6f53252bcb2ad3340
#
_cell.length_a   1.000
_cell.length_b   1.000
_cell.length_c   1.000
_cell.angle_alpha   90.00
_cell.angle_beta   90.00
_cell.angle_gamma   90.00
#
_symmetry.space_group_name_H-M   'P 1'
#
loop_
_entity.id
_entity.type
_entity.pdbx_description
1 polymer ?
#
loop_
_entity_poly.entity_id
_entity_poly.type
_entity_poly.pdbx_seq_one_letter_code
_entity_poly.pdbx_strand_id
1 'polypeptide(L)'
;SSTVDVLTVIESIDNLSSNHEHLVTDPAEARRLAIVKRLIENSDASPRILVTSMQAVLTPLPDPRQIEESTRQLILGATIDPQELSEWLSARGWQQVDTLDAPGTFARRGGIIDLFATDWERPVRLELNDDEIDSLRSFDTVSQRSIQSLDSIDLTALQSQRTNDKQAWLTNIVPPDTWWSLVEL
;
A
#
# COMPACT_ATOMS: atom_id res chain seq x y z
N SER A 1 -27.13 1.10 13.73
CA SER A 1 -26.59 2.33 13.16
C SER A 1 -25.74 1.92 11.97
N SER A 2 -26.28 2.09 10.74
CA SER A 2 -25.55 1.76 9.53
C SER A 2 -24.53 2.87 9.29
N THR A 3 -23.26 2.57 9.50
CA THR A 3 -22.18 3.49 9.20
C THR A 3 -21.94 3.42 7.69
N VAL A 4 -22.14 4.53 6.98
CA VAL A 4 -21.79 4.64 5.55
C VAL A 4 -20.30 4.90 5.47
N ASP A 5 -19.57 4.03 4.79
CA ASP A 5 -18.15 4.19 4.53
C ASP A 5 -17.94 5.08 3.29
N VAL A 6 -17.36 6.26 3.49
CA VAL A 6 -17.07 7.22 2.41
C VAL A 6 -15.61 7.13 2.04
N LEU A 7 -15.32 6.65 0.84
CA LEU A 7 -13.98 6.60 0.28
C LEU A 7 -13.79 7.76 -0.70
N THR A 8 -12.76 8.56 -0.50
CA THR A 8 -12.43 9.67 -1.40
C THR A 8 -11.20 9.30 -2.22
N VAL A 9 -11.39 9.11 -3.51
CA VAL A 9 -10.29 8.95 -4.47
C VAL A 9 -9.89 10.33 -4.95
N ILE A 10 -8.77 10.82 -4.49
CA ILE A 10 -8.24 12.11 -4.87
C ILE A 10 -7.38 11.97 -6.13
N GLU A 11 -7.58 12.94 -6.94
CA GLU A 11 -7.00 13.39 -8.20
C GLU A 11 -5.78 12.65 -8.76
N SER A 12 -5.86 12.54 -10.08
CA SER A 12 -4.77 12.27 -10.96
C SER A 12 -3.66 13.32 -10.82
N ILE A 13 -2.48 12.83 -10.94
CA ILE A 13 -1.26 13.59 -10.98
C ILE A 13 -1.20 14.35 -12.31
N ASP A 14 -1.16 15.66 -12.27
CA ASP A 14 -0.53 16.45 -13.31
C ASP A 14 0.98 16.21 -13.29
N ASN A 15 1.43 15.08 -13.80
CA ASN A 15 2.84 14.84 -14.07
C ASN A 15 3.11 14.79 -15.57
N LEU A 16 3.08 15.94 -16.18
CA LEU A 16 3.81 16.29 -17.38
C LEU A 16 5.14 16.99 -16.99
N SER A 17 5.92 16.40 -16.15
CA SER A 17 7.33 16.78 -16.00
C SER A 17 8.18 15.54 -15.83
N SER A 18 8.66 15.12 -16.98
CA SER A 18 9.82 14.28 -17.18
C SER A 18 11.00 14.75 -16.31
N ASN A 19 11.36 13.96 -15.33
CA ASN A 19 12.75 13.66 -15.04
C ASN A 19 12.79 12.43 -14.15
N HIS A 20 13.20 11.34 -14.77
CA HIS A 20 13.52 10.07 -14.13
C HIS A 20 14.72 10.28 -13.23
N GLU A 21 14.49 10.40 -11.94
CA GLU A 21 15.47 10.05 -10.91
C GLU A 21 14.84 10.37 -9.55
N HIS A 22 14.46 9.34 -8.85
CA HIS A 22 13.90 9.19 -7.50
C HIS A 22 12.46 8.66 -7.51
N LEU A 23 12.37 7.36 -7.23
CA LEU A 23 11.15 6.64 -6.87
C LEU A 23 10.62 7.12 -5.50
N VAL A 24 10.26 8.38 -5.41
CA VAL A 24 9.37 8.82 -4.35
C VAL A 24 7.98 8.49 -4.84
N THR A 25 7.37 7.48 -4.25
CA THR A 25 6.00 7.07 -4.57
C THR A 25 5.10 8.28 -4.39
N ASP A 26 4.42 8.67 -5.46
CA ASP A 26 3.49 9.76 -5.41
C ASP A 26 2.40 9.49 -4.36
N PRO A 27 2.16 10.41 -3.43
CA PRO A 27 1.13 10.27 -2.41
C PRO A 27 -0.27 9.95 -2.95
N ALA A 28 -0.58 10.38 -4.19
CA ALA A 28 -1.83 10.06 -4.84
C ALA A 28 -1.88 8.60 -5.30
N GLU A 29 -0.79 8.04 -5.82
CA GLU A 29 -0.71 6.61 -6.16
C GLU A 29 -0.84 5.74 -4.90
N ALA A 30 -0.19 6.12 -3.82
CA ALA A 30 -0.27 5.45 -2.53
C ALA A 30 -1.73 5.38 -2.02
N ARG A 31 -2.43 6.50 -2.03
CA ARG A 31 -3.85 6.56 -1.63
C ARG A 31 -4.74 5.74 -2.56
N ARG A 32 -4.48 5.78 -3.85
CA ARG A 32 -5.22 4.97 -4.83
C ARG A 32 -5.05 3.49 -4.57
N LEU A 33 -3.82 3.04 -4.30
CA LEU A 33 -3.54 1.65 -3.96
C LEU A 33 -4.28 1.23 -2.69
N ALA A 34 -4.22 2.03 -1.62
CA ALA A 34 -4.92 1.76 -0.37
C ALA A 34 -6.45 1.63 -0.58
N ILE A 35 -7.05 2.49 -1.41
CA ILE A 35 -8.48 2.43 -1.73
C ILE A 35 -8.81 1.19 -2.56
N VAL A 36 -8.00 0.86 -3.56
CA VAL A 36 -8.20 -0.33 -4.39
C VAL A 36 -8.12 -1.60 -3.56
N LYS A 37 -7.13 -1.73 -2.68
CA LYS A 37 -7.02 -2.84 -1.73
C LYS A 37 -8.29 -2.96 -0.89
N ARG A 38 -8.74 -1.85 -0.32
CA ARG A 38 -9.97 -1.81 0.50
C ARG A 38 -11.23 -2.18 -0.27
N LEU A 39 -11.32 -1.86 -1.57
CA LEU A 39 -12.42 -2.27 -2.44
C LEU A 39 -12.40 -3.77 -2.73
N ILE A 40 -11.20 -4.35 -2.90
CA ILE A 40 -11.02 -5.77 -3.18
C ILE A 40 -11.29 -6.62 -1.92
N GLU A 41 -10.72 -6.24 -0.78
CA GLU A 41 -10.77 -7.01 0.47
C GLU A 41 -12.18 -7.07 1.09
N ASN A 42 -13.00 -6.08 0.84
CA ASN A 42 -14.30 -5.94 1.50
C ASN A 42 -15.49 -6.05 0.53
N SER A 43 -15.50 -7.05 -0.33
CA SER A 43 -16.59 -7.24 -1.32
C SER A 43 -17.99 -7.39 -0.70
N ASP A 44 -18.10 -7.83 0.56
CA ASP A 44 -19.38 -8.12 1.23
C ASP A 44 -19.83 -7.06 2.26
N ALA A 45 -19.10 -5.96 2.39
CA ALA A 45 -19.41 -5.00 3.42
C ALA A 45 -20.42 -3.91 2.96
N SER A 46 -21.04 -3.28 3.95
CA SER A 46 -22.03 -2.18 3.92
C SER A 46 -21.97 -1.23 2.72
N PRO A 47 -23.07 -0.58 2.35
CA PRO A 47 -23.12 0.38 1.26
C PRO A 47 -22.02 1.43 1.42
N ARG A 48 -21.21 1.60 0.36
CA ARG A 48 -20.10 2.53 0.31
C ARG A 48 -20.41 3.65 -0.66
N ILE A 49 -19.94 4.83 -0.32
CA ILE A 49 -19.94 5.97 -1.21
C ILE A 49 -18.49 6.18 -1.63
N LEU A 50 -18.22 6.09 -2.92
CA LEU A 50 -16.92 6.42 -3.52
C LEU A 50 -17.05 7.77 -4.21
N VAL A 51 -16.32 8.76 -3.70
CA VAL A 51 -16.24 10.10 -4.32
C VAL A 51 -14.93 10.18 -5.09
N THR A 52 -15.01 10.46 -6.39
CA THR A 52 -13.83 10.48 -7.26
C THR A 52 -14.00 11.48 -8.40
N SER A 53 -12.91 11.93 -8.99
CA SER A 53 -12.93 12.73 -10.20
C SER A 53 -13.05 11.83 -11.44
N MET A 54 -13.58 12.38 -12.55
CA MET A 54 -13.62 11.69 -13.83
C MET A 54 -12.20 11.28 -14.27
N GLN A 55 -11.22 12.11 -14.02
CA GLN A 55 -9.82 11.83 -14.34
C GLN A 55 -9.30 10.59 -13.59
N ALA A 56 -9.61 10.45 -12.29
CA ALA A 56 -9.22 9.28 -11.51
C ALA A 56 -9.92 7.99 -12.01
N VAL A 57 -11.17 8.08 -12.48
CA VAL A 57 -11.87 6.94 -13.11
C VAL A 57 -11.17 6.51 -14.40
N LEU A 58 -10.67 7.47 -15.18
CA LEU A 58 -10.00 7.23 -16.46
C LEU A 58 -8.51 6.92 -16.33
N THR A 59 -7.96 6.95 -15.13
CA THR A 59 -6.55 6.59 -14.88
C THR A 59 -6.44 5.11 -14.57
N PRO A 60 -5.52 4.38 -15.25
CA PRO A 60 -5.35 2.96 -15.02
C PRO A 60 -4.92 2.67 -13.57
N LEU A 61 -5.33 1.51 -13.09
CA LEU A 61 -5.00 0.95 -11.78
C LEU A 61 -4.21 -0.35 -11.95
N PRO A 62 -3.44 -0.76 -10.96
CA PRO A 62 -2.87 -2.10 -10.94
C PRO A 62 -3.99 -3.16 -11.00
N ASP A 63 -3.75 -4.25 -11.73
CA ASP A 63 -4.68 -5.39 -11.75
C ASP A 63 -4.81 -5.96 -10.32
N PRO A 64 -6.03 -6.25 -9.84
CA PRO A 64 -6.24 -6.85 -8.52
C PRO A 64 -5.38 -8.09 -8.24
N ARG A 65 -5.19 -8.94 -9.25
CA ARG A 65 -4.33 -10.12 -9.13
C ARG A 65 -2.86 -9.76 -8.93
N GLN A 66 -2.40 -8.71 -9.57
CA GLN A 66 -1.04 -8.21 -9.40
C GLN A 66 -0.83 -7.68 -7.96
N ILE A 67 -1.84 -7.00 -7.40
CA ILE A 67 -1.81 -6.56 -6.00
C ILE A 67 -1.71 -7.77 -5.08
N GLU A 68 -2.55 -8.79 -5.28
CA GLU A 68 -2.53 -10.02 -4.50
C GLU A 68 -1.18 -10.75 -4.58
N GLU A 69 -0.64 -10.96 -5.79
CA GLU A 69 0.67 -11.59 -6.03
C GLU A 69 1.85 -10.78 -5.47
N SER A 70 1.67 -9.48 -5.27
CA SER A 70 2.66 -8.55 -4.72
C SER A 70 2.44 -8.25 -3.25
N THR A 71 1.50 -8.92 -2.59
CA THR A 71 1.19 -8.76 -1.17
C THR A 71 1.66 -9.99 -0.40
N ARG A 72 2.35 -9.75 0.71
CA ARG A 72 2.73 -10.77 1.70
C ARG A 72 2.11 -10.42 3.03
N GLN A 73 1.47 -11.39 3.64
CA GLN A 73 0.99 -11.24 5.00
C GLN A 73 2.10 -11.61 5.99
N LEU A 74 2.43 -10.69 6.88
CA LEU A 74 3.35 -10.90 8.00
C LEU A 74 2.52 -11.01 9.28
N ILE A 75 2.66 -12.10 10.01
CA ILE A 75 1.82 -12.45 11.16
C ILE A 75 2.71 -12.64 12.37
N LEU A 76 2.31 -12.12 13.52
CA LEU A 76 2.97 -12.33 14.80
C LEU A 76 3.12 -13.84 15.07
N GLY A 77 4.32 -14.28 15.46
CA GLY A 77 4.65 -15.68 15.69
C GLY A 77 4.97 -16.49 14.43
N ALA A 78 4.84 -15.90 13.23
CA ALA A 78 5.25 -16.58 12.00
C ALA A 78 6.75 -16.51 11.78
N THR A 79 7.30 -17.54 11.13
CA THR A 79 8.72 -17.57 10.75
C THR A 79 8.94 -16.90 9.40
N ILE A 80 9.94 -16.05 9.30
CA ILE A 80 10.37 -15.40 8.06
C ILE A 80 11.89 -15.46 7.95
N ASP A 81 12.40 -15.53 6.72
CA ASP A 81 13.81 -15.27 6.44
C ASP A 81 14.01 -13.76 6.20
N PRO A 82 14.70 -13.05 7.10
CA PRO A 82 14.91 -11.61 6.97
C PRO A 82 15.75 -11.24 5.74
N GLN A 83 16.61 -12.13 5.27
CA GLN A 83 17.39 -11.91 4.05
C GLN A 83 16.50 -12.03 2.81
N GLU A 84 15.69 -13.07 2.74
CA GLU A 84 14.74 -13.29 1.64
C GLU A 84 13.73 -12.14 1.56
N LEU A 85 13.22 -11.65 2.70
CA LEU A 85 12.33 -10.48 2.71
C LEU A 85 13.02 -9.24 2.17
N SER A 86 14.28 -8.99 2.54
CA SER A 86 15.05 -7.83 2.05
C SER A 86 15.30 -7.91 0.55
N GLU A 87 15.62 -9.09 0.04
CA GLU A 87 15.84 -9.34 -1.40
C GLU A 87 14.51 -9.18 -2.18
N TRP A 88 13.42 -9.69 -1.63
CA TRP A 88 12.08 -9.57 -2.23
C TRP A 88 11.63 -8.11 -2.35
N LEU A 89 11.89 -7.28 -1.34
CA LEU A 89 11.62 -5.85 -1.34
C LEU A 89 12.49 -5.12 -2.36
N SER A 90 13.81 -5.39 -2.35
CA SER A 90 14.76 -4.74 -3.26
C SER A 90 14.47 -5.08 -4.73
N ALA A 91 14.09 -6.34 -5.02
CA ALA A 91 13.69 -6.76 -6.36
C ALA A 91 12.43 -6.04 -6.87
N ARG A 92 11.64 -5.46 -5.97
CA ARG A 92 10.43 -4.67 -6.26
C ARG A 92 10.64 -3.16 -6.21
N GLY A 93 11.90 -2.71 -6.15
CA GLY A 93 12.27 -1.31 -6.20
C GLY A 93 12.22 -0.59 -4.85
N TRP A 94 12.01 -1.31 -3.75
CA TRP A 94 12.15 -0.71 -2.43
C TRP A 94 13.60 -0.37 -2.15
N GLN A 95 13.81 0.77 -1.51
CA GLN A 95 15.14 1.24 -1.15
C GLN A 95 15.49 0.84 0.29
N GLN A 96 16.64 0.20 0.44
CA GLN A 96 17.21 -0.03 1.76
C GLN A 96 17.90 1.24 2.24
N VAL A 97 17.51 1.71 3.42
CA VAL A 97 18.01 2.94 4.05
C VAL A 97 18.47 2.67 5.49
N ASP A 98 19.25 3.59 6.04
CA ASP A 98 19.65 3.47 7.45
C ASP A 98 18.49 3.88 8.40
N THR A 99 17.67 4.81 8.01
CA THR A 99 16.54 5.31 8.80
C THR A 99 15.37 5.62 7.86
N LEU A 100 14.17 5.18 8.23
CA LEU A 100 12.98 5.43 7.43
C LEU A 100 12.55 6.90 7.50
N ASP A 101 12.34 7.49 6.34
CA ASP A 101 11.83 8.84 6.17
C ASP A 101 10.70 8.93 5.12
N ALA A 102 10.57 7.94 4.25
CA ALA A 102 9.62 7.94 3.16
C ALA A 102 9.01 6.56 2.91
N PRO A 103 7.77 6.48 2.39
CA PRO A 103 7.17 5.24 1.90
C PRO A 103 8.00 4.59 0.77
N GLY A 104 7.92 3.27 0.64
CA GLY A 104 8.71 2.49 -0.32
C GLY A 104 10.15 2.23 0.14
N THR A 105 10.44 2.47 1.41
CA THR A 105 11.76 2.21 2.01
C THR A 105 11.69 1.17 3.12
N PHE A 106 12.82 0.52 3.38
CA PHE A 106 12.99 -0.38 4.51
C PHE A 106 14.37 -0.24 5.13
N ALA A 107 14.47 -0.53 6.42
CA ALA A 107 15.74 -0.55 7.13
C ALA A 107 15.87 -1.88 7.88
N ARG A 108 17.08 -2.45 7.89
CA ARG A 108 17.36 -3.69 8.61
C ARG A 108 18.57 -3.51 9.52
N ARG A 109 18.42 -3.85 10.79
CA ARG A 109 19.46 -3.80 11.81
C ARG A 109 19.37 -5.03 12.70
N GLY A 110 20.21 -6.03 12.44
CA GLY A 110 20.13 -7.31 13.15
C GLY A 110 18.76 -7.97 12.97
N GLY A 111 18.09 -8.26 14.07
CA GLY A 111 16.74 -8.82 14.10
C GLY A 111 15.60 -7.79 14.01
N ILE A 112 15.89 -6.53 13.70
CA ILE A 112 14.89 -5.48 13.55
C ILE A 112 14.77 -5.11 12.09
N ILE A 113 13.53 -5.12 11.57
CA ILE A 113 13.20 -4.67 10.22
C ILE A 113 12.12 -3.60 10.31
N ASP A 114 12.45 -2.41 9.86
CA ASP A 114 11.52 -1.30 9.73
C ASP A 114 11.02 -1.26 8.29
N LEU A 115 9.71 -1.18 8.09
CA LEU A 115 9.05 -1.17 6.79
C LEU A 115 8.14 0.04 6.68
N PHE A 116 8.13 0.69 5.52
CA PHE A 116 7.16 1.74 5.24
C PHE A 116 6.53 1.50 3.86
N ALA A 117 5.42 0.79 3.84
CA ALA A 117 4.69 0.57 2.59
C ALA A 117 4.01 1.85 2.10
N THR A 118 3.86 1.94 0.80
CA THR A 118 3.32 3.13 0.13
C THR A 118 1.85 3.40 0.47
N ASP A 119 1.10 2.35 0.77
CA ASP A 119 -0.31 2.39 1.15
C ASP A 119 -0.54 2.51 2.66
N TRP A 120 0.52 2.61 3.47
CA TRP A 120 0.42 2.76 4.91
C TRP A 120 0.53 4.22 5.35
N GLU A 121 -0.24 4.58 6.37
CA GLU A 121 -0.11 5.89 7.02
C GLU A 121 1.15 6.02 7.88
N ARG A 122 1.65 4.91 8.39
CA ARG A 122 2.77 4.83 9.32
C ARG A 122 3.63 3.62 9.06
N PRO A 123 4.94 3.72 9.31
CA PRO A 123 5.83 2.58 9.21
C PRO A 123 5.56 1.56 10.32
N VAL A 124 5.98 0.34 10.06
CA VAL A 124 5.88 -0.80 10.98
C VAL A 124 7.28 -1.35 11.25
N ARG A 125 7.54 -1.62 12.51
CA ARG A 125 8.73 -2.30 12.99
C ARG A 125 8.40 -3.76 13.29
N LEU A 126 9.16 -4.66 12.68
CA LEU A 126 9.24 -6.06 13.03
C LEU A 126 10.42 -6.27 13.95
N GLU A 127 10.24 -6.98 15.04
CA GLU A 127 11.34 -7.50 15.86
C GLU A 127 11.32 -9.02 15.75
N LEU A 128 12.46 -9.60 15.41
CA LEU A 128 12.63 -11.03 15.23
C LEU A 128 13.40 -11.62 16.40
N ASN A 129 12.92 -12.75 16.90
CA ASN A 129 13.67 -13.64 17.75
C ASN A 129 14.11 -14.83 16.91
N ASP A 130 15.39 -14.89 16.53
CA ASP A 130 15.90 -15.71 15.43
C ASP A 130 15.16 -15.38 14.12
N ASP A 131 14.33 -16.30 13.64
CA ASP A 131 13.54 -16.15 12.42
C ASP A 131 12.03 -15.95 12.71
N GLU A 132 11.59 -15.95 13.97
CA GLU A 132 10.21 -15.77 14.37
C GLU A 132 9.88 -14.29 14.61
N ILE A 133 8.75 -13.83 14.10
CA ILE A 133 8.23 -12.48 14.36
C ILE A 133 7.74 -12.39 15.80
N ASP A 134 8.56 -11.84 16.69
CA ASP A 134 8.26 -11.66 18.11
C ASP A 134 7.40 -10.43 18.37
N SER A 135 7.48 -9.42 17.49
CA SER A 135 6.72 -8.19 17.65
C SER A 135 6.47 -7.48 16.32
N LEU A 136 5.25 -6.97 16.16
CA LEU A 136 4.83 -6.09 15.08
C LEU A 136 4.25 -4.81 15.69
N ARG A 137 4.81 -3.63 15.36
CA ARG A 137 4.34 -2.35 15.91
C ARG A 137 4.41 -1.24 14.88
N SER A 138 3.34 -0.45 14.75
CA SER A 138 3.45 0.84 14.09
C SER A 138 4.21 1.82 14.97
N PHE A 139 4.97 2.72 14.35
CA PHE A 139 5.78 3.71 15.06
C PHE A 139 5.78 5.07 14.36
N ASP A 140 6.22 6.09 15.08
CA ASP A 140 6.40 7.43 14.56
C ASP A 140 7.84 7.64 14.12
N THR A 141 8.04 8.10 12.88
CA THR A 141 9.37 8.27 12.27
C THR A 141 10.26 9.29 12.97
N VAL A 142 9.66 10.32 13.56
CA VAL A 142 10.40 11.41 14.20
C VAL A 142 10.82 11.03 15.62
N SER A 143 9.87 10.57 16.41
CA SER A 143 10.13 10.22 17.83
C SER A 143 10.67 8.80 18.00
N GLN A 144 10.58 7.94 16.98
CA GLN A 144 10.91 6.50 17.01
C GLN A 144 10.11 5.71 18.05
N ARG A 145 9.01 6.27 18.55
CA ARG A 145 8.18 5.62 19.56
C ARG A 145 7.12 4.74 18.91
N SER A 146 6.94 3.55 19.48
CA SER A 146 5.84 2.67 19.12
C SER A 146 4.50 3.32 19.45
N ILE A 147 3.53 3.17 18.55
CA ILE A 147 2.18 3.72 18.67
C ILE A 147 1.17 2.63 18.97
N GLN A 148 1.23 1.53 18.20
CA GLN A 148 0.25 0.45 18.28
C GLN A 148 0.91 -0.88 18.01
N SER A 149 0.57 -1.92 18.79
CA SER A 149 0.89 -3.31 18.49
C SER A 149 -0.10 -3.86 17.46
N LEU A 150 0.40 -4.72 16.58
CA LEU A 150 -0.36 -5.32 15.48
C LEU A 150 -0.19 -6.84 15.55
N ASP A 151 -1.23 -7.58 15.19
CA ASP A 151 -1.19 -9.05 15.13
C ASP A 151 -0.75 -9.52 13.75
N SER A 152 -1.06 -8.75 12.71
CA SER A 152 -0.65 -9.00 11.32
C SER A 152 -0.62 -7.72 10.51
N ILE A 153 0.10 -7.77 9.38
CA ILE A 153 0.12 -6.71 8.36
C ILE A 153 0.13 -7.32 6.96
N ASP A 154 -0.47 -6.63 6.00
CA ASP A 154 -0.39 -6.95 4.59
C ASP A 154 0.61 -6.01 3.91
N LEU A 155 1.79 -6.54 3.62
CA LEU A 155 2.90 -5.84 3.01
C LEU A 155 2.79 -5.93 1.49
N THR A 156 2.35 -4.88 0.84
CA THR A 156 2.25 -4.80 -0.62
C THR A 156 3.47 -4.10 -1.19
N ALA A 157 4.19 -4.79 -2.06
CA ALA A 157 5.35 -4.26 -2.78
C ALA A 157 5.11 -4.38 -4.29
N LEU A 158 4.38 -3.42 -4.84
CA LEU A 158 4.19 -3.31 -6.29
C LEU A 158 5.49 -2.79 -6.92
N GLN A 159 5.90 -3.40 -8.03
CA GLN A 159 6.91 -2.79 -8.89
C GLN A 159 6.32 -1.54 -9.53
N SER A 160 7.10 -0.45 -9.53
CA SER A 160 6.76 0.74 -10.30
C SER A 160 6.52 0.36 -11.76
N GLN A 161 5.37 0.73 -12.31
CA GLN A 161 4.81 0.19 -13.54
C GLN A 161 5.81 0.19 -14.71
N ARG A 162 6.18 -0.98 -15.15
CA ARG A 162 6.68 -1.18 -16.51
C ARG A 162 5.47 -1.20 -17.45
N THR A 163 5.57 -0.52 -18.56
CA THR A 163 4.54 -0.26 -19.58
C THR A 163 3.84 -1.49 -20.18
N ASN A 164 4.06 -2.69 -19.66
CA ASN A 164 3.49 -3.96 -20.14
C ASN A 164 2.65 -4.71 -19.10
N ASP A 165 2.46 -4.17 -17.90
CA ASP A 165 1.69 -4.82 -16.87
C ASP A 165 0.19 -4.68 -17.18
N LYS A 166 -0.57 -5.73 -16.86
CA LYS A 166 -2.03 -5.70 -16.97
C LYS A 166 -2.57 -4.57 -16.12
N GLN A 167 -3.34 -3.71 -16.75
CA GLN A 167 -3.98 -2.58 -16.12
C GLN A 167 -5.46 -2.91 -15.90
N ALA A 168 -6.00 -2.46 -14.79
CA ALA A 168 -7.42 -2.47 -14.51
C ALA A 168 -7.96 -1.03 -14.52
N TRP A 169 -9.25 -0.90 -14.60
CA TRP A 169 -9.96 0.36 -14.46
C TRP A 169 -10.84 0.31 -13.23
N LEU A 170 -11.11 1.45 -12.63
CA LEU A 170 -11.99 1.50 -11.45
C LEU A 170 -13.32 0.79 -11.71
N THR A 171 -13.84 0.92 -12.92
CA THR A 171 -15.08 0.25 -13.38
C THR A 171 -15.00 -1.28 -13.41
N ASN A 172 -13.79 -1.85 -13.41
CA ASN A 172 -13.58 -3.31 -13.35
C ASN A 172 -13.45 -3.82 -11.90
N ILE A 173 -13.19 -2.91 -10.96
CA ILE A 173 -12.94 -3.24 -9.55
C ILE A 173 -14.21 -3.08 -8.71
N VAL A 174 -14.99 -2.05 -9.00
CA VAL A 174 -16.27 -1.83 -8.30
C VAL A 174 -17.32 -2.88 -8.71
N PRO A 175 -18.25 -3.26 -7.81
CA PRO A 175 -19.32 -4.19 -8.14
C PRO A 175 -20.12 -3.78 -9.38
N PRO A 176 -20.61 -4.73 -10.19
CA PRO A 176 -21.32 -4.43 -11.44
C PRO A 176 -22.65 -3.71 -11.24
N ASP A 177 -23.23 -3.77 -10.06
CA ASP A 177 -24.46 -3.10 -9.65
C ASP A 177 -24.20 -1.72 -9.01
N THR A 178 -23.01 -1.18 -9.14
CA THR A 178 -22.62 0.13 -8.62
C THR A 178 -23.40 1.25 -9.35
N TRP A 179 -24.03 2.13 -8.59
CA TRP A 179 -24.69 3.32 -9.12
C TRP A 179 -23.68 4.44 -9.33
N TRP A 180 -23.76 5.10 -10.48
CA TRP A 180 -22.89 6.22 -10.83
C TRP A 180 -23.72 7.52 -10.84
N SER A 181 -23.24 8.53 -10.15
CA SER A 181 -23.80 9.87 -10.17
C SER A 181 -22.73 10.88 -10.60
N LEU A 182 -23.01 11.63 -11.64
CA LEU A 182 -22.14 12.72 -12.10
C LEU A 182 -22.66 14.02 -11.53
N VAL A 183 -21.77 14.77 -10.89
CA VAL A 183 -22.06 16.11 -10.38
C VAL A 183 -21.16 17.09 -11.12
N GLU A 184 -21.75 18.02 -11.86
CA GLU A 184 -21.06 19.15 -12.44
C GLU A 184 -20.98 20.26 -11.38
N LEU A 185 -19.78 20.80 -11.17
CA LEU A 185 -19.51 21.93 -10.26
C LEU A 185 -19.43 23.23 -11.03
#